data_01a0ac13b319bf8270add5edcdf94789
#
_entry.id   01a0ac13b319bf8270add5edcdf94789
#
_cell.length_a   1.000
_cell.length_b   1.000
_cell.length_c   1.000
_cell.angle_alpha   90.00
_cell.angle_beta   90.00
_cell.angle_gamma   90.00
#
_symmetry.space_group_name_H-M   'P 1'
#
loop_
_entity.id
_entity.type
_entity.pdbx_description
1 polymer ?
#
loop_
_entity_poly.entity_id
_entity_poly.type
_entity_poly.pdbx_seq_one_letter_code
_entity_poly.pdbx_strand_id
1 'polypeptide(L)'
;MRPIATQKTTHARQAPDVLTAEEIKSLLSELRGPYYVMAFLAAVTGLRVSELLALKWSGVDFAAGEIHLTRAVVCQHVGSLKTAASQKPVPMDAGLSARLLDWRGRCPYNQETDYVFASAERNGLQPLWPSSSMSKHTRPAAKRAGIQKHVRWHVFRHSFAALLKGNGEDLKTVQESLRHADSKMTLDHARADAGETSGTAEAH
;
A
#
# COMPACT_ATOMS: atom_id res chain seq x y z
N MET A 1 -40.88 26.04 24.10
CA MET A 1 -39.80 25.71 23.17
C MET A 1 -39.12 24.42 23.66
N ARG A 2 -39.28 23.31 22.95
CA ARG A 2 -38.62 22.03 23.29
C ARG A 2 -37.27 21.94 22.52
N PRO A 3 -36.16 21.55 23.16
CA PRO A 3 -34.92 21.42 22.43
C PRO A 3 -34.97 20.19 21.51
N ILE A 4 -34.57 20.38 20.26
CA ILE A 4 -34.42 19.32 19.25
C ILE A 4 -33.16 18.55 19.60
N ALA A 5 -33.33 17.29 20.02
CA ALA A 5 -32.24 16.38 20.26
C ALA A 5 -31.62 15.98 18.91
N THR A 6 -30.42 16.46 18.65
CA THR A 6 -29.61 16.04 17.50
C THR A 6 -29.13 14.60 17.72
N GLN A 7 -29.79 13.62 17.12
CA GLN A 7 -29.31 12.24 17.09
C GLN A 7 -27.99 12.21 16.31
N LYS A 8 -26.88 12.00 17.01
CA LYS A 8 -25.60 11.58 16.41
C LYS A 8 -25.80 10.17 15.89
N THR A 9 -26.04 10.02 14.58
CA THR A 9 -25.94 8.75 13.88
C THR A 9 -24.49 8.28 13.98
N THR A 10 -24.22 7.35 14.88
CA THR A 10 -22.99 6.55 14.92
C THR A 10 -23.02 5.64 13.71
N HIS A 11 -22.42 6.08 12.57
CA HIS A 11 -22.09 5.17 11.49
C HIS A 11 -21.17 4.10 12.06
N ALA A 12 -21.64 2.86 12.16
CA ALA A 12 -20.79 1.71 12.44
C ALA A 12 -19.64 1.73 11.41
N ARG A 13 -18.39 1.79 11.89
CA ARG A 13 -17.22 1.73 11.03
C ARG A 13 -17.26 0.39 10.30
N GLN A 14 -17.59 0.43 9.02
CA GLN A 14 -17.50 -0.73 8.16
C GLN A 14 -16.04 -1.20 8.13
N ALA A 15 -15.82 -2.51 8.25
CA ALA A 15 -14.48 -3.08 8.16
C ALA A 15 -13.83 -2.63 6.83
N PRO A 16 -12.53 -2.27 6.83
CA PRO A 16 -11.89 -1.87 5.60
C PRO A 16 -11.83 -3.03 4.61
N ASP A 17 -12.01 -2.73 3.32
CA ASP A 17 -11.80 -3.71 2.25
C ASP A 17 -10.39 -4.31 2.33
N VAL A 18 -10.30 -5.62 2.16
CA VAL A 18 -9.06 -6.41 2.10
C VAL A 18 -9.08 -7.24 0.82
N LEU A 19 -7.99 -7.26 0.07
CA LEU A 19 -7.82 -8.10 -1.11
C LEU A 19 -7.16 -9.42 -0.69
N THR A 20 -7.66 -10.54 -1.24
CA THR A 20 -6.98 -11.83 -1.11
C THR A 20 -5.72 -11.87 -1.98
N ALA A 21 -4.88 -12.89 -1.79
CA ALA A 21 -3.69 -13.08 -2.61
C ALA A 21 -4.05 -13.29 -4.09
N GLU A 22 -5.15 -14.00 -4.38
CA GLU A 22 -5.67 -14.24 -5.72
C GLU A 22 -6.19 -12.95 -6.37
N GLU A 23 -6.92 -12.12 -5.62
CA GLU A 23 -7.39 -10.82 -6.09
C GLU A 23 -6.21 -9.88 -6.40
N ILE A 24 -5.17 -9.86 -5.54
CA ILE A 24 -3.94 -9.09 -5.80
C ILE A 24 -3.27 -9.59 -7.07
N LYS A 25 -3.10 -10.90 -7.24
CA LYS A 25 -2.51 -11.50 -8.45
C LYS A 25 -3.30 -11.15 -9.70
N SER A 26 -4.62 -11.25 -9.66
CA SER A 26 -5.51 -10.90 -10.77
C SER A 26 -5.45 -9.40 -11.10
N LEU A 27 -5.41 -8.52 -10.08
CA LEU A 27 -5.24 -7.09 -10.28
C LEU A 27 -3.89 -6.78 -10.96
N LEU A 28 -2.81 -7.39 -10.49
CA LEU A 28 -1.47 -7.17 -11.03
C LEU A 28 -1.35 -7.62 -12.47
N SER A 29 -2.03 -8.70 -12.90
CA SER A 29 -2.01 -9.15 -14.30
C SER A 29 -2.63 -8.14 -15.27
N GLU A 30 -3.53 -7.27 -14.78
CA GLU A 30 -4.19 -6.20 -15.52
C GLU A 30 -3.42 -4.87 -15.55
N LEU A 31 -2.35 -4.75 -14.78
CA LEU A 31 -1.53 -3.55 -14.69
C LEU A 31 -0.25 -3.66 -15.53
N ARG A 32 0.27 -2.51 -15.97
CA ARG A 32 1.52 -2.42 -16.77
C ARG A 32 2.36 -1.23 -16.30
N GLY A 33 3.64 -1.25 -16.66
CA GLY A 33 4.59 -0.15 -16.42
C GLY A 33 4.68 0.25 -14.94
N PRO A 34 4.76 1.55 -14.62
CA PRO A 34 4.94 2.02 -13.26
C PRO A 34 3.79 1.62 -12.33
N TYR A 35 2.58 1.48 -12.86
CA TYR A 35 1.38 1.16 -12.07
C TYR A 35 1.40 -0.28 -11.56
N TYR A 36 1.93 -1.22 -12.37
CA TYR A 36 2.19 -2.59 -11.95
C TYR A 36 3.20 -2.63 -10.80
N VAL A 37 4.37 -1.99 -10.98
CA VAL A 37 5.44 -2.02 -9.98
C VAL A 37 5.01 -1.34 -8.69
N MET A 38 4.27 -0.23 -8.80
CA MET A 38 3.76 0.52 -7.65
C MET A 38 2.74 -0.30 -6.86
N ALA A 39 1.78 -0.95 -7.53
CA ALA A 39 0.79 -1.81 -6.89
C ALA A 39 1.44 -3.07 -6.28
N PHE A 40 2.40 -3.67 -7.00
CA PHE A 40 3.16 -4.82 -6.50
C PHE A 40 3.93 -4.45 -5.23
N LEU A 41 4.73 -3.38 -5.27
CA LEU A 41 5.50 -2.92 -4.11
C LEU A 41 4.58 -2.59 -2.92
N ALA A 42 3.43 -1.93 -3.15
CA ALA A 42 2.44 -1.67 -2.11
C ALA A 42 1.89 -2.96 -1.48
N ALA A 43 1.62 -3.98 -2.30
CA ALA A 43 1.04 -5.25 -1.85
C ALA A 43 2.02 -6.09 -1.02
N VAL A 44 3.32 -6.12 -1.41
CA VAL A 44 4.32 -7.00 -0.75
C VAL A 44 5.06 -6.33 0.41
N THR A 45 4.96 -5.00 0.56
CA THR A 45 5.64 -4.27 1.63
C THR A 45 4.69 -3.55 2.58
N GLY A 46 3.43 -3.39 2.20
CA GLY A 46 2.48 -2.60 2.97
C GLY A 46 2.86 -1.11 3.11
N LEU A 47 3.76 -0.58 2.28
CA LEU A 47 4.17 0.82 2.30
C LEU A 47 3.00 1.78 2.10
N ARG A 48 3.04 2.93 2.80
CA ARG A 48 2.07 4.00 2.52
C ARG A 48 2.33 4.59 1.14
N VAL A 49 1.28 4.95 0.42
CA VAL A 49 1.41 5.56 -0.91
C VAL A 49 2.30 6.81 -0.91
N SER A 50 2.28 7.60 0.17
CA SER A 50 3.14 8.77 0.33
C SER A 50 4.63 8.41 0.42
N GLU A 51 4.96 7.26 0.98
CA GLU A 51 6.32 6.71 1.09
C GLU A 51 6.77 6.14 -0.27
N LEU A 52 5.89 5.37 -0.93
CA LEU A 52 6.13 4.84 -2.28
C LEU A 52 6.46 5.96 -3.28
N LEU A 53 5.66 7.02 -3.28
CA LEU A 53 5.84 8.14 -4.21
C LEU A 53 7.08 8.96 -3.91
N ALA A 54 7.54 8.99 -2.66
CA ALA A 54 8.77 9.70 -2.29
C ALA A 54 10.04 8.89 -2.54
N LEU A 55 9.90 7.59 -2.88
CA LEU A 55 11.04 6.71 -3.10
C LEU A 55 11.83 7.13 -4.34
N LYS A 56 13.13 7.32 -4.15
CA LYS A 56 14.12 7.55 -5.21
C LYS A 56 14.98 6.31 -5.39
N TRP A 57 15.64 6.19 -6.54
CA TRP A 57 16.53 5.06 -6.80
C TRP A 57 17.70 5.00 -5.81
N SER A 58 18.19 6.14 -5.32
CA SER A 58 19.20 6.19 -4.24
C SER A 58 18.75 5.56 -2.91
N GLY A 59 17.46 5.37 -2.73
CA GLY A 59 16.90 4.68 -1.56
C GLY A 59 16.72 3.18 -1.75
N VAL A 60 17.07 2.62 -2.92
CA VAL A 60 16.95 1.18 -3.21
C VAL A 60 18.34 0.57 -3.22
N ASP A 61 18.70 -0.08 -2.13
CA ASP A 61 19.98 -0.79 -2.01
C ASP A 61 19.80 -2.25 -2.46
N PHE A 62 20.19 -2.51 -3.71
CA PHE A 62 20.11 -3.85 -4.29
C PHE A 62 21.16 -4.80 -3.71
N ALA A 63 22.28 -4.29 -3.20
CA ALA A 63 23.35 -5.11 -2.63
C ALA A 63 22.98 -5.58 -1.21
N ALA A 64 22.43 -4.67 -0.40
CA ALA A 64 21.92 -5.01 0.93
C ALA A 64 20.55 -5.72 0.90
N GLY A 65 19.81 -5.63 -0.22
CA GLY A 65 18.44 -6.11 -0.30
C GLY A 65 17.48 -5.30 0.56
N GLU A 66 17.61 -3.97 0.55
CA GLU A 66 16.84 -3.08 1.41
C GLU A 66 16.32 -1.84 0.68
N ILE A 67 15.16 -1.34 1.12
CA ILE A 67 14.62 -0.04 0.71
C ILE A 67 14.70 0.92 1.89
N HIS A 68 15.41 2.01 1.71
CA HIS A 68 15.58 3.08 2.68
C HIS A 68 14.63 4.24 2.38
N LEU A 69 13.72 4.50 3.29
CA LEU A 69 12.73 5.57 3.17
C LEU A 69 13.15 6.75 4.06
N THR A 70 13.37 7.89 3.45
CA THR A 70 13.75 9.11 4.16
C THR A 70 12.70 10.21 4.08
N ARG A 71 11.74 10.06 3.16
CA ARG A 71 10.78 11.10 2.80
C ARG A 71 9.38 10.52 2.59
N ALA A 72 8.39 11.40 2.64
CA ALA A 72 7.02 11.12 2.22
C ALA A 72 6.51 12.30 1.37
N VAL A 73 5.63 11.99 0.39
CA VAL A 73 4.96 13.01 -0.43
C VAL A 73 3.51 13.12 0.00
N VAL A 74 3.09 14.31 0.43
CA VAL A 74 1.71 14.61 0.77
C VAL A 74 1.28 15.86 -0.01
N CYS A 75 0.23 15.75 -0.80
CA CYS A 75 -0.23 16.86 -1.67
C CYS A 75 0.89 17.47 -2.50
N GLN A 76 1.75 16.63 -3.09
CA GLN A 76 2.96 17.02 -3.86
C GLN A 76 4.06 17.76 -3.06
N HIS A 77 3.91 17.90 -1.77
CA HIS A 77 4.98 18.41 -0.91
C HIS A 77 5.79 17.23 -0.37
N VAL A 78 7.09 17.29 -0.60
CA VAL A 78 8.06 16.33 -0.08
C VAL A 78 8.46 16.76 1.33
N GLY A 79 8.22 15.91 2.32
CA GLY A 79 8.62 16.14 3.71
C GLY A 79 9.43 14.97 4.27
N SER A 80 10.10 15.20 5.40
CA SER A 80 10.76 14.13 6.15
C SER A 80 9.74 13.18 6.77
N LEU A 81 10.17 11.95 7.05
CA LEU A 81 9.34 10.99 7.80
C LEU A 81 9.20 11.45 9.26
N LYS A 82 7.97 11.36 9.79
CA LYS A 82 7.62 11.91 11.10
C LYS A 82 8.09 11.08 12.30
N THR A 83 8.40 9.79 12.09
CA THR A 83 8.71 8.86 13.19
C THR A 83 9.93 8.00 12.87
N ALA A 84 10.72 7.66 13.91
CA ALA A 84 11.84 6.72 13.79
C ALA A 84 11.42 5.35 13.24
N ALA A 85 10.22 4.87 13.61
CA ALA A 85 9.67 3.61 13.09
C ALA A 85 9.48 3.65 11.57
N SER A 86 9.11 4.81 11.00
CA SER A 86 8.95 4.98 9.54
C SER A 86 10.29 5.00 8.79
N GLN A 87 11.41 5.20 9.48
CA GLN A 87 12.76 5.23 8.89
C GLN A 87 13.44 3.85 8.85
N LYS A 88 12.85 2.84 9.51
CA LYS A 88 13.39 1.48 9.44
C LYS A 88 13.43 1.01 7.98
N PRO A 89 14.52 0.38 7.51
CA PRO A 89 14.59 -0.16 6.16
C PRO A 89 13.53 -1.24 5.94
N VAL A 90 13.12 -1.38 4.70
CA VAL A 90 12.17 -2.41 4.26
C VAL A 90 12.97 -3.49 3.54
N PRO A 91 12.97 -4.74 4.00
CA PRO A 91 13.69 -5.80 3.33
C PRO A 91 13.08 -6.10 1.95
N MET A 92 13.94 -6.41 1.00
CA MET A 92 13.58 -6.89 -0.33
C MET A 92 14.02 -8.34 -0.51
N ASP A 93 13.10 -9.19 -0.89
CA ASP A 93 13.46 -10.52 -1.40
C ASP A 93 13.99 -10.45 -2.84
N ALA A 94 14.52 -11.57 -3.34
CA ALA A 94 15.05 -11.66 -4.69
C ALA A 94 13.99 -11.35 -5.77
N GLY A 95 12.72 -11.70 -5.51
CA GLY A 95 11.62 -11.45 -6.43
C GLY A 95 11.29 -9.97 -6.56
N LEU A 96 11.28 -9.24 -5.45
CA LEU A 96 11.06 -7.78 -5.45
C LEU A 96 12.26 -7.06 -6.09
N SER A 97 13.49 -7.45 -5.71
CA SER A 97 14.72 -6.90 -6.29
C SER A 97 14.74 -7.05 -7.82
N ALA A 98 14.44 -8.23 -8.33
CA ALA A 98 14.41 -8.49 -9.76
C ALA A 98 13.40 -7.60 -10.50
N ARG A 99 12.20 -7.39 -9.93
CA ARG A 99 11.17 -6.53 -10.51
C ARG A 99 11.55 -5.05 -10.50
N LEU A 100 12.20 -4.59 -9.45
CA LEU A 100 12.68 -3.20 -9.37
C LEU A 100 13.84 -2.97 -10.34
N LEU A 101 14.77 -3.93 -10.49
CA LEU A 101 15.85 -3.87 -11.48
C LEU A 101 15.31 -3.84 -12.92
N ASP A 102 14.37 -4.73 -13.25
CA ASP A 102 13.71 -4.75 -14.56
C ASP A 102 13.00 -3.41 -14.83
N TRP A 103 12.30 -2.86 -13.83
CA TRP A 103 11.67 -1.55 -13.95
C TRP A 103 12.70 -0.45 -14.16
N ARG A 104 13.79 -0.42 -13.39
CA ARG A 104 14.88 0.56 -13.54
C ARG A 104 15.47 0.55 -14.94
N GLY A 105 15.66 -0.64 -15.51
CA GLY A 105 16.18 -0.81 -16.86
C GLY A 105 15.26 -0.30 -17.97
N ARG A 106 13.95 -0.25 -17.73
CA ARG A 106 12.92 0.21 -18.70
C ARG A 106 12.42 1.63 -18.42
N CYS A 107 12.69 2.15 -17.24
CA CYS A 107 12.25 3.48 -16.84
C CYS A 107 13.16 4.56 -17.47
N PRO A 108 12.61 5.61 -18.14
CA PRO A 108 13.43 6.70 -18.66
C PRO A 108 14.06 7.57 -17.54
N TYR A 109 13.55 7.48 -16.32
CA TYR A 109 14.04 8.20 -15.13
C TYR A 109 14.68 7.20 -14.17
N ASN A 110 15.94 6.83 -14.42
CA ASN A 110 16.63 5.73 -13.73
C ASN A 110 17.90 6.14 -13.00
N GLN A 111 18.20 7.45 -12.90
CA GLN A 111 19.32 7.95 -12.14
C GLN A 111 19.06 7.87 -10.65
N GLU A 112 20.11 7.82 -9.82
CA GLU A 112 20.00 7.75 -8.34
C GLU A 112 19.10 8.84 -7.75
N THR A 113 19.10 10.02 -8.36
CA THR A 113 18.30 11.16 -7.91
C THR A 113 16.87 11.15 -8.39
N ASP A 114 16.50 10.26 -9.33
CA ASP A 114 15.15 10.20 -9.88
C ASP A 114 14.19 9.46 -8.95
N TYR A 115 12.90 9.78 -9.06
CA TYR A 115 11.86 9.01 -8.40
C TYR A 115 11.67 7.66 -9.08
N VAL A 116 11.52 6.59 -8.30
CA VAL A 116 11.17 5.26 -8.81
C VAL A 116 9.85 5.30 -9.60
N PHE A 117 8.91 6.15 -9.14
CA PHE A 117 7.61 6.39 -9.77
C PHE A 117 7.51 7.82 -10.28
N ALA A 118 8.44 8.20 -11.14
CA ALA A 118 8.50 9.53 -11.75
C ALA A 118 7.32 9.77 -12.69
N SER A 119 6.82 11.02 -12.72
CA SER A 119 5.76 11.46 -13.64
C SER A 119 6.36 11.91 -14.96
N ALA A 120 6.02 11.24 -16.06
CA ALA A 120 6.40 11.66 -17.42
C ALA A 120 5.76 13.02 -17.78
N GLU A 121 4.54 13.30 -17.31
CA GLU A 121 3.86 14.60 -17.50
C GLU A 121 4.63 15.78 -16.87
N ARG A 122 5.52 15.49 -15.94
CA ARG A 122 6.38 16.46 -15.24
C ARG A 122 7.87 16.24 -15.54
N ASN A 123 8.19 15.62 -16.67
CA ASN A 123 9.56 15.34 -17.09
C ASN A 123 10.42 14.68 -16.01
N GLY A 124 9.84 13.81 -15.19
CA GLY A 124 10.53 13.11 -14.11
C GLY A 124 10.76 13.93 -12.82
N LEU A 125 10.53 15.26 -12.86
CA LEU A 125 10.82 16.17 -11.75
C LEU A 125 9.91 15.97 -10.53
N GLN A 126 8.77 15.32 -10.70
CA GLN A 126 7.80 15.02 -9.66
C GLN A 126 7.37 13.55 -9.73
N PRO A 127 6.95 12.96 -8.63
CA PRO A 127 6.38 11.61 -8.65
C PRO A 127 4.97 11.61 -9.27
N LEU A 128 4.48 10.41 -9.57
CA LEU A 128 3.10 10.20 -9.99
C LEU A 128 2.10 10.74 -8.97
N TRP A 129 0.92 11.17 -9.44
CA TRP A 129 -0.19 11.53 -8.58
C TRP A 129 -0.92 10.28 -8.08
N PRO A 130 -1.09 10.11 -6.76
CA PRO A 130 -1.72 8.91 -6.20
C PRO A 130 -3.19 8.79 -6.62
N SER A 131 -3.92 9.90 -6.71
CA SER A 131 -5.32 9.91 -7.15
C SER A 131 -5.46 9.56 -8.63
N SER A 132 -4.61 10.11 -9.50
CA SER A 132 -4.62 9.82 -10.93
C SER A 132 -4.22 8.36 -11.19
N SER A 133 -3.15 7.87 -10.55
CA SER A 133 -2.71 6.48 -10.64
C SER A 133 -3.81 5.51 -10.21
N MET A 134 -4.53 5.84 -9.15
CA MET A 134 -5.65 5.04 -8.67
C MET A 134 -6.85 5.09 -9.61
N SER A 135 -7.31 6.29 -9.99
CA SER A 135 -8.56 6.45 -10.75
C SER A 135 -8.42 6.06 -12.23
N LYS A 136 -7.27 6.36 -12.84
CA LYS A 136 -7.05 6.12 -14.28
C LYS A 136 -6.48 4.72 -14.59
N HIS A 137 -5.82 4.07 -13.63
CA HIS A 137 -5.11 2.82 -13.89
C HIS A 137 -5.51 1.69 -12.93
N THR A 138 -5.39 1.87 -11.61
CA THR A 138 -5.56 0.78 -10.65
C THR A 138 -7.02 0.34 -10.52
N ARG A 139 -7.97 1.26 -10.39
CA ARG A 139 -9.41 0.92 -10.31
C ARG A 139 -9.97 0.32 -11.60
N PRO A 140 -9.66 0.85 -12.80
CA PRO A 140 -10.07 0.18 -14.04
C PRO A 140 -9.49 -1.23 -14.17
N ALA A 141 -8.23 -1.45 -13.75
CA ALA A 141 -7.62 -2.77 -13.71
C ALA A 141 -8.35 -3.71 -12.73
N ALA A 142 -8.67 -3.24 -11.53
CA ALA A 142 -9.45 -4.00 -10.55
C ALA A 142 -10.82 -4.42 -11.10
N LYS A 143 -11.50 -3.51 -11.82
CA LYS A 143 -12.76 -3.83 -12.48
C LYS A 143 -12.61 -4.91 -13.56
N ARG A 144 -11.55 -4.86 -14.39
CA ARG A 144 -11.26 -5.90 -15.39
C ARG A 144 -10.91 -7.24 -14.75
N ALA A 145 -10.22 -7.20 -13.60
CA ALA A 145 -9.92 -8.37 -12.79
C ALA A 145 -11.14 -8.97 -12.04
N GLY A 146 -12.33 -8.38 -12.20
CA GLY A 146 -13.56 -8.85 -11.55
C GLY A 146 -13.69 -8.49 -10.06
N ILE A 147 -12.81 -7.63 -9.54
CA ILE A 147 -12.79 -7.24 -8.12
C ILE A 147 -13.92 -6.25 -7.85
N GLN A 148 -14.86 -6.63 -6.98
CA GLN A 148 -16.01 -5.81 -6.59
C GLN A 148 -15.70 -4.85 -5.44
N LYS A 149 -14.62 -5.10 -4.69
CA LYS A 149 -14.17 -4.31 -3.54
C LYS A 149 -13.71 -2.91 -3.98
N HIS A 150 -13.89 -1.91 -3.10
CA HIS A 150 -13.48 -0.55 -3.42
C HIS A 150 -11.96 -0.36 -3.23
N VAL A 151 -11.19 -0.56 -4.31
CA VAL A 151 -9.74 -0.48 -4.28
C VAL A 151 -9.24 0.95 -4.08
N ARG A 152 -8.41 1.13 -3.05
CA ARG A 152 -7.67 2.37 -2.68
C ARG A 152 -6.25 1.98 -2.28
N TRP A 153 -5.33 2.94 -2.22
CA TRP A 153 -3.95 2.64 -1.81
C TRP A 153 -3.84 2.03 -0.41
N HIS A 154 -4.70 2.43 0.53
CA HIS A 154 -4.71 1.85 1.88
C HIS A 154 -5.18 0.39 1.90
N VAL A 155 -5.97 -0.04 0.91
CA VAL A 155 -6.41 -1.43 0.78
C VAL A 155 -5.22 -2.37 0.65
N PHE A 156 -4.19 -2.03 -0.13
CA PHE A 156 -2.97 -2.83 -0.25
C PHE A 156 -2.29 -3.04 1.12
N ARG A 157 -2.22 -1.98 1.94
CA ARG A 157 -1.64 -2.05 3.27
C ARG A 157 -2.48 -2.88 4.24
N HIS A 158 -3.81 -2.77 4.18
CA HIS A 158 -4.72 -3.62 4.95
C HIS A 158 -4.58 -5.09 4.52
N SER A 159 -4.52 -5.35 3.21
CA SER A 159 -4.33 -6.69 2.65
C SER A 159 -2.99 -7.30 3.06
N PHE A 160 -1.91 -6.52 3.03
CA PHE A 160 -0.61 -6.98 3.52
C PHE A 160 -0.66 -7.39 4.99
N ALA A 161 -1.29 -6.58 5.86
CA ALA A 161 -1.45 -6.90 7.27
C ALA A 161 -2.30 -8.16 7.49
N ALA A 162 -3.40 -8.30 6.73
CA ALA A 162 -4.29 -9.45 6.78
C ALA A 162 -3.59 -10.73 6.32
N LEU A 163 -2.83 -10.68 5.23
CA LEU A 163 -2.07 -11.82 4.71
C LEU A 163 -0.98 -12.27 5.68
N LEU A 164 -0.24 -11.35 6.32
CA LEU A 164 0.73 -11.71 7.37
C LEU A 164 0.04 -12.42 8.53
N LYS A 165 -1.07 -11.88 9.00
CA LYS A 165 -1.84 -12.50 10.08
C LYS A 165 -2.41 -13.87 9.68
N GLY A 166 -2.93 -14.00 8.45
CA GLY A 166 -3.42 -15.27 7.91
C GLY A 166 -2.32 -16.33 7.78
N ASN A 167 -1.08 -15.92 7.59
CA ASN A 167 0.11 -16.80 7.61
C ASN A 167 0.61 -17.13 9.02
N GLY A 168 -0.08 -16.68 10.08
CA GLY A 168 0.26 -17.01 11.46
C GLY A 168 1.25 -16.05 12.13
N GLU A 169 1.57 -14.92 11.49
CA GLU A 169 2.44 -13.91 12.10
C GLU A 169 1.76 -13.26 13.31
N ASP A 170 2.53 -13.05 14.38
CA ASP A 170 2.03 -12.39 15.57
C ASP A 170 1.79 -10.88 15.34
N LEU A 171 1.00 -10.27 16.23
CA LEU A 171 0.63 -8.86 16.12
C LEU A 171 1.85 -7.92 16.13
N LYS A 172 2.91 -8.28 16.87
CA LYS A 172 4.13 -7.46 16.96
C LYS A 172 4.90 -7.50 15.64
N THR A 173 5.05 -8.67 15.04
CA THR A 173 5.67 -8.85 13.72
C THR A 173 4.90 -8.08 12.65
N VAL A 174 3.57 -8.13 12.63
CA VAL A 174 2.73 -7.32 11.73
C VAL A 174 2.95 -5.82 11.97
N GLN A 175 3.00 -5.39 13.23
CA GLN A 175 3.26 -4.00 13.60
C GLN A 175 4.64 -3.52 13.10
N GLU A 176 5.67 -4.32 13.30
CA GLU A 176 7.04 -4.02 12.87
C GLU A 176 7.14 -3.96 11.34
N SER A 177 6.56 -4.92 10.63
CA SER A 177 6.51 -4.97 9.16
C SER A 177 5.78 -3.76 8.57
N LEU A 178 4.72 -3.30 9.22
CA LEU A 178 4.01 -2.07 8.85
C LEU A 178 4.71 -0.81 9.33
N ARG A 179 5.75 -0.91 10.15
CA ARG A 179 6.47 0.24 10.73
C ARG A 179 5.50 1.20 11.45
N HIS A 180 4.56 0.62 12.23
CA HIS A 180 3.65 1.38 13.08
C HIS A 180 4.35 1.79 14.38
N ALA A 181 4.20 3.06 14.75
CA ALA A 181 4.67 3.55 16.05
C ALA A 181 3.74 3.12 17.21
N ASP A 182 2.48 2.77 16.90
CA ASP A 182 1.45 2.42 17.88
C ASP A 182 0.71 1.13 17.47
N SER A 183 0.55 0.21 18.42
CA SER A 183 -0.18 -1.06 18.25
C SER A 183 -1.66 -0.88 17.91
N LYS A 184 -2.29 0.22 18.32
CA LYS A 184 -3.69 0.53 18.00
C LYS A 184 -3.92 0.60 16.49
N MET A 185 -2.99 1.20 15.75
CA MET A 185 -3.08 1.27 14.29
C MET A 185 -2.99 -0.12 13.63
N THR A 186 -2.20 -1.02 14.22
CA THR A 186 -2.07 -2.41 13.74
C THR A 186 -3.34 -3.21 13.99
N LEU A 187 -3.97 -3.04 15.15
CA LEU A 187 -5.24 -3.67 15.48
C LEU A 187 -6.37 -3.27 14.54
N ASP A 188 -6.43 -1.99 14.13
CA ASP A 188 -7.43 -1.51 13.17
C ASP A 188 -7.22 -2.14 11.78
N HIS A 189 -5.97 -2.40 11.37
CA HIS A 189 -5.65 -3.12 10.13
C HIS A 189 -5.96 -4.62 10.21
N ALA A 190 -5.72 -5.26 11.36
CA ALA A 190 -5.92 -6.70 11.55
C ALA A 190 -7.40 -7.09 11.77
N ARG A 191 -8.25 -6.17 12.20
CA ARG A 191 -9.70 -6.40 12.38
C ARG A 191 -10.49 -6.50 11.09
N ALA A 192 -9.90 -6.09 9.96
CA ALA A 192 -10.53 -6.22 8.65
C ALA A 192 -10.91 -7.67 8.29
N ASP A 193 -10.17 -8.65 8.84
CA ASP A 193 -10.34 -10.08 8.55
C ASP A 193 -11.39 -10.79 9.41
N ALA A 194 -11.78 -10.21 10.56
CA ALA A 194 -12.67 -10.87 11.49
C ALA A 194 -14.17 -10.80 11.11
N GLY A 195 -14.50 -10.10 10.03
CA GLY A 195 -15.89 -9.92 9.57
C GLY A 195 -16.45 -11.05 8.71
N GLU A 196 -15.63 -11.96 8.20
CA GLU A 196 -16.07 -13.00 7.25
C GLU A 196 -16.27 -14.40 7.88
N THR A 197 -15.90 -14.61 9.16
CA THR A 197 -15.98 -15.95 9.78
C THR A 197 -17.15 -16.19 10.73
N SER A 198 -18.11 -15.25 10.88
CA SER A 198 -19.25 -15.43 11.79
C SER A 198 -20.59 -15.70 11.10
N GLY A 199 -20.59 -16.27 9.93
CA GLY A 199 -21.80 -16.52 9.13
C GLY A 199 -21.98 -17.95 8.63
N THR A 200 -21.68 -19.00 9.47
CA THR A 200 -22.20 -20.37 9.18
C THR A 200 -21.92 -21.30 10.35
N ALA A 201 -22.73 -21.21 11.40
CA ALA A 201 -22.99 -22.33 12.31
C ALA A 201 -24.23 -22.02 13.14
N GLU A 202 -25.41 -22.26 12.58
CA GLU A 202 -26.59 -22.71 13.34
C GLU A 202 -27.71 -23.02 12.35
N ALA A 203 -27.83 -24.29 12.03
CA ALA A 203 -29.08 -24.97 11.72
C ALA A 203 -28.79 -26.45 11.61
N HIS A 204 -28.89 -27.16 12.70
CA HIS A 204 -29.66 -28.43 12.81
C HIS A 204 -29.75 -28.82 14.28
#